data_4eebf953d670562368cdf4860a8094b7
#
_entry.id   4eebf953d670562368cdf4860a8094b7
#
_cell.length_a   1.000
_cell.length_b   1.000
_cell.length_c   1.000
_cell.angle_alpha   90.00
_cell.angle_beta   90.00
_cell.angle_gamma   90.00
#
_symmetry.space_group_name_H-M   'P 1'
#
loop_
_entity.id
_entity.type
_entity.pdbx_description
1 polymer ?
#
loop_
_entity_poly.entity_id
_entity_poly.type
_entity_poly.pdbx_seq_one_letter_code
_entity_poly.pdbx_strand_id
1 'polypeptide(L)'
;MRSKLKHFGIYLPVFLLALVSTVTLRTTALFLNFNFYTGYFSEKLLISISNAIVVSAVLFFISYVFFTKQKLNLIADFTSPATYVPTGLVGVALIFLSIHLFSYAGDVSDYIDLLFRIGDSSALSEIPTQRILLIIAIITAVFALVSTVHFALTALLEHHSSTLRAAFGLCTAVFLCLYAIYLYFNSELPMNSPNKSLDEMAYLAAAVFFLYEIRLSLGREKWRAYIALGFIAALLLAYSSIPSLILYFKEDRMISNSIYETALTFALFIFVSSRLLLTSSLIEDKPSEISKMLDFASEKRSEEINAAQSAPESVEISGEAISELPDTADDNQISIDDVTESVDSLLDDGLYGESATGNMSEDA
;
A
#
# COMPACT_ATOMS: atom_id res chain seq x y z
N MET A 1 9.46 16.97 17.12
CA MET A 1 9.67 16.30 15.81
C MET A 1 11.05 15.64 15.69
N ARG A 2 12.17 16.29 16.06
CA ARG A 2 13.52 15.71 15.98
C ARG A 2 13.76 14.42 16.79
N SER A 3 13.09 14.21 17.92
CA SER A 3 13.27 12.99 18.74
C SER A 3 12.63 11.74 18.11
N LYS A 4 11.51 11.90 17.42
CA LYS A 4 10.75 10.78 16.84
C LYS A 4 11.40 10.19 15.57
N LEU A 5 12.12 11.00 14.79
CA LEU A 5 12.83 10.55 13.60
C LEU A 5 14.12 9.76 13.90
N LYS A 6 14.58 9.76 15.16
CA LYS A 6 15.75 8.97 15.60
C LYS A 6 15.53 7.46 15.47
N HIS A 7 14.28 6.99 15.46
CA HIS A 7 13.95 5.57 15.43
C HIS A 7 14.31 4.89 14.09
N PHE A 8 14.35 5.64 12.99
CA PHE A 8 14.83 5.10 11.72
C PHE A 8 16.38 5.04 11.62
N GLY A 9 17.09 5.64 12.59
CA GLY A 9 18.55 5.62 12.63
C GLY A 9 19.16 6.10 11.31
N ILE A 10 20.09 5.31 10.76
CA ILE A 10 20.80 5.60 9.52
C ILE A 10 19.92 5.46 8.26
N TYR A 11 18.79 4.75 8.32
CA TYR A 11 17.98 4.48 7.14
C TYR A 11 17.30 5.73 6.58
N LEU A 12 16.87 6.65 7.43
CA LEU A 12 16.25 7.91 6.99
C LEU A 12 17.25 8.85 6.27
N PRO A 13 18.44 9.13 6.81
CA PRO A 13 19.45 9.91 6.09
C PRO A 13 19.86 9.29 4.76
N VAL A 14 20.02 7.96 4.71
CA VAL A 14 20.35 7.24 3.46
C VAL A 14 19.20 7.36 2.47
N PHE A 15 17.93 7.25 2.93
CA PHE A 15 16.76 7.46 2.08
C PHE A 15 16.74 8.86 1.46
N LEU A 16 16.94 9.90 2.26
CA LEU A 16 16.96 11.29 1.77
C LEU A 16 18.11 11.53 0.79
N LEU A 17 19.29 11.00 1.09
CA LEU A 17 20.45 11.11 0.20
C LEU A 17 20.19 10.39 -1.14
N ALA A 18 19.70 9.15 -1.09
CA ALA A 18 19.35 8.38 -2.27
C ALA A 18 18.26 9.07 -3.10
N LEU A 19 17.21 9.57 -2.43
CA LEU A 19 16.10 10.28 -3.07
C LEU A 19 16.61 11.52 -3.84
N VAL A 20 17.34 12.39 -3.17
CA VAL A 20 17.85 13.63 -3.80
C VAL A 20 18.81 13.31 -4.93
N SER A 21 19.75 12.38 -4.71
CA SER A 21 20.74 12.01 -5.73
C SER A 21 20.10 11.40 -6.97
N THR A 22 19.20 10.43 -6.78
CA THR A 22 18.57 9.73 -7.91
C THR A 22 17.63 10.61 -8.70
N VAL A 23 16.80 11.41 -8.00
CA VAL A 23 15.89 12.37 -8.65
C VAL A 23 16.67 13.41 -9.45
N THR A 24 17.75 13.99 -8.87
CA THR A 24 18.58 14.98 -9.56
C THR A 24 19.26 14.38 -10.79
N LEU A 25 19.91 13.22 -10.65
CA LEU A 25 20.60 12.57 -11.77
C LEU A 25 19.63 12.19 -12.89
N ARG A 26 18.46 11.64 -12.55
CA ARG A 26 17.44 11.30 -13.56
C ARG A 26 16.87 12.54 -14.24
N THR A 27 16.54 13.57 -13.48
CA THR A 27 16.05 14.83 -14.05
C THR A 27 17.09 15.40 -15.02
N THR A 28 18.36 15.44 -14.64
CA THR A 28 19.44 15.88 -15.52
C THR A 28 19.56 15.02 -16.78
N ALA A 29 19.50 13.69 -16.64
CA ALA A 29 19.54 12.76 -17.77
C ALA A 29 18.37 12.94 -18.73
N LEU A 30 17.16 13.22 -18.22
CA LEU A 30 15.97 13.49 -19.02
C LEU A 30 16.10 14.77 -19.84
N PHE A 31 16.65 15.84 -19.25
CA PHE A 31 16.83 17.10 -19.98
C PHE A 31 17.96 17.05 -21.02
N LEU A 32 19.04 16.32 -20.72
CA LEU A 32 20.21 16.33 -21.61
C LEU A 32 20.18 15.21 -22.65
N ASN A 33 19.71 14.02 -22.28
CA ASN A 33 20.01 12.80 -23.02
C ASN A 33 18.78 12.01 -23.43
N PHE A 34 17.55 12.42 -23.09
CA PHE A 34 16.35 11.68 -23.42
C PHE A 34 15.81 12.06 -24.81
N ASN A 35 15.62 11.04 -25.65
CA ASN A 35 15.00 11.23 -26.96
C ASN A 35 13.50 10.88 -26.88
N PHE A 36 12.65 11.90 -26.98
CA PHE A 36 11.19 11.77 -26.91
C PHE A 36 10.58 10.97 -28.07
N TYR A 37 11.26 10.89 -29.22
CA TYR A 37 10.76 10.13 -30.37
C TYR A 37 10.99 8.61 -30.21
N THR A 38 12.09 8.23 -29.58
CA THR A 38 12.46 6.82 -29.44
C THR A 38 12.12 6.25 -28.06
N GLY A 39 11.88 7.12 -27.06
CA GLY A 39 11.67 6.70 -25.66
C GLY A 39 12.94 6.21 -24.95
N TYR A 40 14.13 6.46 -25.50
CA TYR A 40 15.40 6.00 -24.96
C TYR A 40 16.37 7.14 -24.67
N PHE A 41 17.36 6.87 -23.80
CA PHE A 41 18.46 7.78 -23.53
C PHE A 41 19.56 7.62 -24.57
N SER A 42 20.01 8.74 -25.18
CA SER A 42 21.14 8.77 -26.13
C SER A 42 22.46 8.43 -25.42
N GLU A 43 22.67 8.98 -24.22
CA GLU A 43 23.79 8.62 -23.36
C GLU A 43 23.31 7.92 -22.10
N LYS A 44 23.91 6.77 -21.78
CA LYS A 44 23.42 5.89 -20.70
C LYS A 44 24.13 6.13 -19.37
N LEU A 45 25.21 6.92 -19.31
CA LEU A 45 26.06 7.04 -18.12
C LEU A 45 25.27 7.55 -16.90
N LEU A 46 24.61 8.71 -17.02
CA LEU A 46 23.89 9.33 -15.91
C LEU A 46 22.75 8.44 -15.40
N ILE A 47 21.98 7.87 -16.33
CA ILE A 47 20.86 6.98 -15.94
C ILE A 47 21.39 5.67 -15.32
N SER A 48 22.50 5.14 -15.79
CA SER A 48 23.11 3.93 -15.22
C SER A 48 23.62 4.16 -13.79
N ILE A 49 24.26 5.31 -13.54
CA ILE A 49 24.68 5.70 -12.18
C ILE A 49 23.44 5.86 -11.27
N SER A 50 22.41 6.55 -11.76
CA SER A 50 21.18 6.73 -11.01
C SER A 50 20.51 5.39 -10.66
N ASN A 51 20.40 4.48 -11.62
CA ASN A 51 19.85 3.14 -11.40
C ASN A 51 20.70 2.31 -10.42
N ALA A 52 22.03 2.41 -10.49
CA ALA A 52 22.94 1.75 -9.53
C ALA A 52 22.71 2.25 -8.10
N ILE A 53 22.49 3.56 -7.91
CA ILE A 53 22.15 4.13 -6.60
C ILE A 53 20.78 3.60 -6.12
N VAL A 54 19.77 3.54 -7.00
CA VAL A 54 18.45 2.98 -6.64
C VAL A 54 18.57 1.53 -6.19
N VAL A 55 19.24 0.68 -6.97
CA VAL A 55 19.44 -0.75 -6.63
C VAL A 55 20.17 -0.89 -5.30
N SER A 56 21.25 -0.12 -5.10
CA SER A 56 22.02 -0.15 -3.85
C SER A 56 21.17 0.28 -2.66
N ALA A 57 20.34 1.32 -2.82
CA ALA A 57 19.42 1.79 -1.79
C ALA A 57 18.34 0.75 -1.46
N VAL A 58 17.77 0.09 -2.48
CA VAL A 58 16.80 -1.00 -2.29
C VAL A 58 17.41 -2.14 -1.47
N LEU A 59 18.60 -2.60 -1.83
CA LEU A 59 19.31 -3.64 -1.07
C LEU A 59 19.61 -3.21 0.37
N PHE A 60 19.97 -1.94 0.56
CA PHE A 60 20.19 -1.38 1.89
C PHE A 60 18.90 -1.35 2.71
N PHE A 61 17.75 -0.97 2.13
CA PHE A 61 16.46 -0.97 2.86
C PHE A 61 15.97 -2.38 3.20
N ILE A 62 16.24 -3.37 2.37
CA ILE A 62 15.97 -4.77 2.71
C ILE A 62 16.72 -5.18 3.98
N SER A 63 17.94 -4.66 4.20
CA SER A 63 18.71 -4.94 5.42
C SER A 63 18.01 -4.50 6.71
N TYR A 64 17.07 -3.51 6.63
CA TYR A 64 16.28 -3.05 7.77
C TYR A 64 15.51 -4.19 8.45
N VAL A 65 14.99 -5.13 7.66
CA VAL A 65 14.22 -6.27 8.17
C VAL A 65 15.07 -7.14 9.12
N PHE A 66 16.35 -7.28 8.81
CA PHE A 66 17.25 -8.18 9.55
C PHE A 66 17.93 -7.51 10.74
N PHE A 67 18.31 -6.24 10.60
CA PHE A 67 19.16 -5.56 11.60
C PHE A 67 18.35 -4.76 12.64
N THR A 68 17.08 -4.46 12.38
CA THR A 68 16.28 -3.68 13.34
C THR A 68 15.70 -4.56 14.43
N LYS A 69 15.99 -4.21 15.70
CA LYS A 69 15.51 -4.94 16.90
C LYS A 69 14.34 -4.24 17.63
N GLN A 70 13.96 -3.05 17.20
CA GLN A 70 12.90 -2.26 17.83
C GLN A 70 11.54 -2.95 17.66
N LYS A 71 10.62 -2.72 18.61
CA LYS A 71 9.22 -3.16 18.54
C LYS A 71 8.32 -1.96 18.25
N LEU A 72 7.21 -2.18 17.53
CA LEU A 72 6.19 -1.19 17.25
C LEU A 72 5.05 -1.36 18.27
N ASN A 73 4.52 -0.24 18.77
CA ASN A 73 3.28 -0.29 19.55
C ASN A 73 2.11 -0.44 18.58
N LEU A 74 1.56 -1.66 18.50
CA LEU A 74 0.47 -2.01 17.58
C LEU A 74 -0.91 -1.50 18.01
N ILE A 75 -1.02 -1.01 19.26
CA ILE A 75 -2.27 -0.47 19.82
C ILE A 75 -2.52 0.96 19.36
N ALA A 76 -1.50 1.65 18.85
CA ALA A 76 -1.63 3.02 18.40
C ALA A 76 -2.34 3.10 17.04
N ASP A 77 -3.38 3.91 16.99
CA ASP A 77 -4.14 4.18 15.78
C ASP A 77 -3.26 4.69 14.65
N PHE A 78 -3.33 4.03 13.49
CA PHE A 78 -2.68 4.47 12.25
C PHE A 78 -3.39 5.68 11.62
N THR A 79 -4.41 6.22 12.27
CA THR A 79 -5.13 7.41 11.83
C THR A 79 -4.52 8.66 12.47
N SER A 80 -4.15 9.61 11.65
CA SER A 80 -3.67 10.91 12.08
C SER A 80 -4.18 11.98 11.12
N PRO A 81 -4.60 13.15 11.60
CA PRO A 81 -4.99 14.28 10.74
C PRO A 81 -3.93 14.61 9.68
N ALA A 82 -2.65 14.38 9.97
CA ALA A 82 -1.56 14.59 9.03
C ALA A 82 -1.61 13.66 7.80
N THR A 83 -2.34 12.55 7.86
CA THR A 83 -2.50 11.61 6.74
C THR A 83 -3.74 11.87 5.90
N TYR A 84 -4.67 12.72 6.34
CA TYR A 84 -5.92 12.98 5.61
C TYR A 84 -5.68 13.65 4.25
N VAL A 85 -4.79 14.66 4.21
CA VAL A 85 -4.46 15.34 2.96
C VAL A 85 -3.82 14.40 1.94
N PRO A 86 -2.74 13.65 2.28
CA PRO A 86 -2.19 12.63 1.38
C PRO A 86 -3.20 11.60 0.91
N THR A 87 -4.06 11.12 1.82
CA THR A 87 -5.11 10.14 1.51
C THR A 87 -6.14 10.70 0.52
N GLY A 88 -6.61 11.92 0.76
CA GLY A 88 -7.53 12.61 -0.13
C GLY A 88 -6.92 12.86 -1.52
N LEU A 89 -5.64 13.22 -1.57
CA LEU A 89 -4.92 13.47 -2.81
C LEU A 89 -4.84 12.21 -3.69
N VAL A 90 -4.57 11.04 -3.10
CA VAL A 90 -4.61 9.76 -3.82
C VAL A 90 -6.02 9.45 -4.30
N GLY A 91 -7.05 9.62 -3.46
CA GLY A 91 -8.44 9.39 -3.84
C GLY A 91 -8.86 10.24 -5.04
N VAL A 92 -8.52 11.52 -5.05
CA VAL A 92 -8.79 12.44 -6.17
C VAL A 92 -8.02 12.01 -7.43
N ALA A 93 -6.73 11.68 -7.31
CA ALA A 93 -5.93 11.22 -8.44
C ALA A 93 -6.48 9.92 -9.06
N LEU A 94 -6.99 8.99 -8.24
CA LEU A 94 -7.63 7.76 -8.71
C LEU A 94 -8.92 8.02 -9.49
N ILE A 95 -9.74 9.00 -9.07
CA ILE A 95 -10.95 9.38 -9.82
C ILE A 95 -10.58 9.91 -11.19
N PHE A 96 -9.62 10.84 -11.27
CA PHE A 96 -9.19 11.39 -12.55
C PHE A 96 -8.56 10.35 -13.46
N LEU A 97 -7.72 9.46 -12.91
CA LEU A 97 -7.15 8.36 -13.67
C LEU A 97 -8.23 7.40 -14.17
N SER A 98 -9.24 7.09 -13.35
CA SER A 98 -10.35 6.21 -13.77
C SER A 98 -11.13 6.81 -14.93
N ILE A 99 -11.46 8.12 -14.86
CA ILE A 99 -12.12 8.83 -15.96
C ILE A 99 -11.26 8.78 -17.24
N HIS A 100 -9.96 9.01 -17.10
CA HIS A 100 -9.03 8.92 -18.23
C HIS A 100 -8.99 7.52 -18.84
N LEU A 101 -8.92 6.46 -18.02
CA LEU A 101 -8.91 5.08 -18.50
C LEU A 101 -10.23 4.69 -19.20
N PHE A 102 -11.38 5.18 -18.73
CA PHE A 102 -12.65 4.96 -19.43
C PHE A 102 -12.69 5.71 -20.77
N SER A 103 -12.18 6.94 -20.83
CA SER A 103 -12.06 7.69 -22.09
C SER A 103 -11.15 6.95 -23.08
N TYR A 104 -9.98 6.51 -22.60
CA TYR A 104 -9.04 5.74 -23.38
C TYR A 104 -9.64 4.43 -23.91
N ALA A 105 -10.43 3.73 -23.08
CA ALA A 105 -11.13 2.53 -23.50
C ALA A 105 -12.15 2.84 -24.62
N GLY A 106 -12.81 3.99 -24.59
CA GLY A 106 -13.65 4.48 -25.68
C GLY A 106 -12.86 4.65 -26.97
N ASP A 107 -11.73 5.36 -26.92
CA ASP A 107 -10.86 5.60 -28.07
C ASP A 107 -10.34 4.29 -28.67
N VAL A 108 -9.94 3.30 -27.84
CA VAL A 108 -9.53 1.97 -28.29
C VAL A 108 -10.69 1.21 -28.94
N SER A 109 -11.91 1.33 -28.43
CA SER A 109 -13.10 0.72 -29.04
C SER A 109 -13.37 1.28 -30.43
N ASP A 110 -13.31 2.63 -30.58
CA ASP A 110 -13.48 3.29 -31.87
C ASP A 110 -12.37 2.91 -32.86
N TYR A 111 -11.15 2.75 -32.37
CA TYR A 111 -10.02 2.25 -33.17
C TYR A 111 -10.24 0.82 -33.65
N ILE A 112 -10.74 -0.06 -32.81
CA ILE A 112 -11.11 -1.45 -33.21
C ILE A 112 -12.16 -1.42 -34.30
N ASP A 113 -13.20 -0.60 -34.21
CA ASP A 113 -14.24 -0.44 -35.22
C ASP A 113 -13.68 0.10 -36.54
N LEU A 114 -12.69 1.00 -36.49
CA LEU A 114 -11.98 1.50 -37.65
C LEU A 114 -11.19 0.38 -38.33
N LEU A 115 -10.46 -0.46 -37.58
CA LEU A 115 -9.71 -1.62 -38.12
C LEU A 115 -10.62 -2.60 -38.85
N PHE A 116 -11.83 -2.86 -38.31
CA PHE A 116 -12.84 -3.69 -38.96
C PHE A 116 -13.32 -3.10 -40.30
N ARG A 117 -13.48 -1.76 -40.36
CA ARG A 117 -13.92 -1.09 -41.61
C ARG A 117 -12.85 -1.10 -42.68
N ILE A 118 -11.57 -0.98 -42.30
CA ILE A 118 -10.43 -1.06 -43.22
C ILE A 118 -10.36 -2.46 -43.86
N GLY A 119 -10.57 -3.53 -43.10
CA GLY A 119 -10.66 -4.90 -43.56
C GLY A 119 -9.37 -5.50 -44.13
N ASP A 120 -8.24 -4.79 -44.00
CA ASP A 120 -6.94 -5.31 -44.44
C ASP A 120 -6.40 -6.36 -43.47
N SER A 121 -5.68 -7.36 -44.00
CA SER A 121 -5.15 -8.48 -43.21
C SER A 121 -4.21 -8.01 -42.08
N SER A 122 -3.42 -6.96 -42.30
CA SER A 122 -2.55 -6.35 -41.29
C SER A 122 -3.38 -5.69 -40.18
N ALA A 123 -4.41 -4.92 -40.53
CA ALA A 123 -5.32 -4.28 -39.59
C ALA A 123 -6.08 -5.32 -38.76
N LEU A 124 -6.58 -6.38 -39.38
CA LEU A 124 -7.28 -7.45 -38.67
C LEU A 124 -6.39 -8.21 -37.66
N SER A 125 -5.09 -8.31 -37.92
CA SER A 125 -4.14 -8.96 -36.98
C SER A 125 -3.90 -8.19 -35.69
N GLU A 126 -4.17 -6.89 -35.65
CA GLU A 126 -4.03 -6.05 -34.44
C GLU A 126 -5.23 -6.14 -33.49
N ILE A 127 -6.42 -6.48 -34.00
CA ILE A 127 -7.67 -6.48 -33.24
C ILE A 127 -7.60 -7.29 -31.93
N PRO A 128 -7.03 -8.52 -31.89
CA PRO A 128 -6.94 -9.29 -30.64
C PRO A 128 -6.17 -8.56 -29.56
N THR A 129 -5.06 -7.91 -29.91
CA THR A 129 -4.23 -7.14 -28.94
C THR A 129 -4.98 -5.93 -28.41
N GLN A 130 -5.67 -5.19 -29.29
CA GLN A 130 -6.46 -4.02 -28.90
C GLN A 130 -7.67 -4.42 -28.02
N ARG A 131 -8.29 -5.56 -28.25
CA ARG A 131 -9.36 -6.08 -27.39
C ARG A 131 -8.86 -6.45 -25.99
N ILE A 132 -7.68 -7.06 -25.89
CA ILE A 132 -7.07 -7.35 -24.59
C ILE A 132 -6.79 -6.04 -23.86
N LEU A 133 -6.22 -5.05 -24.51
CA LEU A 133 -5.94 -3.73 -23.93
C LEU A 133 -7.22 -3.03 -23.45
N LEU A 134 -8.29 -3.08 -24.25
CA LEU A 134 -9.61 -2.53 -23.89
C LEU A 134 -10.15 -3.17 -22.61
N ILE A 135 -10.12 -4.51 -22.53
CA ILE A 135 -10.61 -5.24 -21.36
C ILE A 135 -9.79 -4.89 -20.12
N ILE A 136 -8.45 -4.87 -20.24
CA ILE A 136 -7.56 -4.52 -19.13
C ILE A 136 -7.81 -3.07 -18.67
N ALA A 137 -7.96 -2.11 -19.60
CA ALA A 137 -8.23 -0.72 -19.28
C ALA A 137 -9.55 -0.56 -18.49
N ILE A 138 -10.63 -1.20 -18.95
CA ILE A 138 -11.93 -1.15 -18.25
C ILE A 138 -11.84 -1.77 -16.85
N ILE A 139 -11.27 -2.96 -16.72
CA ILE A 139 -11.13 -3.62 -15.40
C ILE A 139 -10.30 -2.75 -14.47
N THR A 140 -9.20 -2.21 -14.96
CA THR A 140 -8.31 -1.32 -14.18
C THR A 140 -9.03 -0.06 -13.73
N ALA A 141 -9.83 0.56 -14.62
CA ALA A 141 -10.64 1.74 -14.30
C ALA A 141 -11.67 1.45 -13.18
N VAL A 142 -12.35 0.30 -13.23
CA VAL A 142 -13.29 -0.13 -12.19
C VAL A 142 -12.57 -0.33 -10.85
N PHE A 143 -11.42 -1.02 -10.85
CA PHE A 143 -10.64 -1.21 -9.63
C PHE A 143 -10.06 0.10 -9.08
N ALA A 144 -9.74 1.09 -9.93
CA ALA A 144 -9.35 2.43 -9.51
C ALA A 144 -10.48 3.12 -8.73
N LEU A 145 -11.73 3.07 -9.22
CA LEU A 145 -12.90 3.61 -8.53
C LEU A 145 -13.16 2.91 -7.19
N VAL A 146 -13.09 1.57 -7.16
CA VAL A 146 -13.24 0.81 -5.91
C VAL A 146 -12.13 1.18 -4.91
N SER A 147 -10.90 1.36 -5.39
CA SER A 147 -9.77 1.81 -4.56
C SER A 147 -9.99 3.20 -3.98
N THR A 148 -10.70 4.09 -4.67
CA THR A 148 -11.06 5.41 -4.14
C THR A 148 -11.87 5.29 -2.85
N VAL A 149 -12.75 4.28 -2.75
CA VAL A 149 -13.53 4.01 -1.53
C VAL A 149 -12.61 3.68 -0.35
N HIS A 150 -11.53 2.91 -0.56
CA HIS A 150 -10.55 2.63 0.48
C HIS A 150 -9.93 3.92 1.05
N PHE A 151 -9.52 4.85 0.18
CA PHE A 151 -8.94 6.12 0.61
C PHE A 151 -9.98 7.03 1.26
N ALA A 152 -11.22 7.05 0.77
CA ALA A 152 -12.32 7.79 1.37
C ALA A 152 -12.65 7.26 2.77
N LEU A 153 -12.76 5.93 2.96
CA LEU A 153 -12.96 5.31 4.25
C LEU A 153 -11.80 5.60 5.21
N THR A 154 -10.56 5.57 4.72
CA THR A 154 -9.38 5.88 5.52
C THR A 154 -9.33 7.34 5.97
N ALA A 155 -9.87 8.27 5.16
CA ALA A 155 -9.88 9.70 5.48
C ALA A 155 -11.06 10.11 6.37
N LEU A 156 -12.23 9.49 6.21
CA LEU A 156 -13.49 9.95 6.81
C LEU A 156 -13.86 9.18 8.09
N LEU A 157 -13.38 7.95 8.26
CA LEU A 157 -13.87 7.03 9.29
C LEU A 157 -12.74 6.63 10.23
N GLU A 158 -12.68 7.30 11.38
CA GLU A 158 -11.69 7.03 12.43
C GLU A 158 -11.87 5.66 13.10
N HIS A 159 -13.10 5.12 13.15
CA HIS A 159 -13.48 3.96 13.99
C HIS A 159 -14.19 2.83 13.22
N HIS A 160 -13.76 2.49 12.00
CA HIS A 160 -14.43 1.40 11.25
C HIS A 160 -13.71 0.06 11.37
N SER A 161 -14.52 -1.01 11.24
CA SER A 161 -14.06 -2.39 11.31
C SER A 161 -12.81 -2.59 10.44
N SER A 162 -11.75 -3.10 11.04
CA SER A 162 -10.48 -3.43 10.41
C SER A 162 -10.65 -4.33 9.16
N THR A 163 -11.69 -5.17 9.15
CA THR A 163 -12.04 -6.10 8.06
C THR A 163 -12.50 -5.37 6.79
N LEU A 164 -13.42 -4.38 6.91
CA LEU A 164 -13.90 -3.63 5.75
C LEU A 164 -12.76 -2.82 5.11
N ARG A 165 -11.96 -2.15 5.94
CA ARG A 165 -10.79 -1.41 5.51
C ARG A 165 -9.76 -2.31 4.83
N ALA A 166 -9.55 -3.52 5.35
CA ALA A 166 -8.67 -4.51 4.75
C ALA A 166 -9.19 -5.00 3.39
N ALA A 167 -10.50 -5.23 3.25
CA ALA A 167 -11.10 -5.68 1.99
C ALA A 167 -10.93 -4.63 0.87
N PHE A 168 -11.26 -3.36 1.14
CA PHE A 168 -11.04 -2.28 0.16
C PHE A 168 -9.56 -1.98 -0.08
N GLY A 169 -8.70 -2.15 0.93
CA GLY A 169 -7.25 -2.05 0.78
C GLY A 169 -6.69 -3.10 -0.17
N LEU A 170 -7.24 -4.33 -0.14
CA LEU A 170 -6.86 -5.38 -1.09
C LEU A 170 -7.20 -4.99 -2.53
N CYS A 171 -8.35 -4.34 -2.75
CA CYS A 171 -8.70 -3.82 -4.08
C CYS A 171 -7.66 -2.80 -4.58
N THR A 172 -7.08 -1.98 -3.68
CA THR A 172 -6.01 -1.05 -4.05
C THR A 172 -4.74 -1.79 -4.50
N ALA A 173 -4.34 -2.85 -3.79
CA ALA A 173 -3.19 -3.64 -4.21
C ALA A 173 -3.44 -4.34 -5.55
N VAL A 174 -4.65 -4.88 -5.78
CA VAL A 174 -5.07 -5.47 -7.05
C VAL A 174 -5.08 -4.42 -8.18
N PHE A 175 -5.62 -3.23 -7.92
CA PHE A 175 -5.59 -2.12 -8.86
C PHE A 175 -4.17 -1.80 -9.32
N LEU A 176 -3.22 -1.67 -8.40
CA LEU A 176 -1.83 -1.34 -8.73
C LEU A 176 -1.16 -2.43 -9.57
N CYS A 177 -1.45 -3.70 -9.31
CA CYS A 177 -0.99 -4.82 -10.14
C CYS A 177 -1.62 -4.78 -11.53
N LEU A 178 -2.93 -4.54 -11.64
CA LEU A 178 -3.64 -4.42 -12.92
C LEU A 178 -3.13 -3.23 -13.72
N TYR A 179 -2.83 -2.13 -13.04
CA TYR A 179 -2.28 -0.94 -13.70
C TYR A 179 -0.87 -1.18 -14.25
N ALA A 180 -0.02 -1.90 -13.53
CA ALA A 180 1.28 -2.33 -14.06
C ALA A 180 1.12 -3.23 -15.30
N ILE A 181 0.13 -4.14 -15.31
CA ILE A 181 -0.20 -4.97 -16.49
C ILE A 181 -0.73 -4.11 -17.63
N TYR A 182 -1.61 -3.13 -17.34
CA TYR A 182 -2.08 -2.17 -18.35
C TYR A 182 -0.92 -1.42 -19.00
N LEU A 183 0.01 -0.91 -18.22
CA LEU A 183 1.21 -0.23 -18.72
C LEU A 183 2.04 -1.16 -19.63
N TYR A 184 2.20 -2.41 -19.27
CA TYR A 184 2.93 -3.38 -20.07
C TYR A 184 2.32 -3.54 -21.47
N PHE A 185 0.99 -3.64 -21.58
CA PHE A 185 0.29 -3.81 -22.86
C PHE A 185 0.10 -2.50 -23.64
N ASN A 186 0.16 -1.34 -22.98
CA ASN A 186 0.03 -0.06 -23.66
C ASN A 186 1.20 0.17 -24.63
N SER A 187 0.90 0.40 -25.90
CA SER A 187 1.87 0.53 -26.99
C SER A 187 2.36 1.97 -27.24
N GLU A 188 1.87 2.95 -26.52
CA GLU A 188 2.29 4.37 -26.68
C GLU A 188 3.78 4.56 -26.40
N LEU A 189 4.34 3.77 -25.47
CA LEU A 189 5.77 3.70 -25.25
C LEU A 189 6.33 2.37 -25.72
N PRO A 190 7.57 2.34 -26.26
CA PRO A 190 8.22 1.09 -26.64
C PRO A 190 8.27 0.11 -25.45
N MET A 191 8.03 -1.17 -25.72
CA MET A 191 7.89 -2.22 -24.68
C MET A 191 9.10 -2.28 -23.74
N ASN A 192 10.30 -2.01 -24.22
CA ASN A 192 11.54 -2.01 -23.45
C ASN A 192 12.01 -0.62 -23.04
N SER A 193 11.12 0.39 -23.02
CA SER A 193 11.48 1.73 -22.56
C SER A 193 11.89 1.70 -21.08
N PRO A 194 13.04 2.30 -20.72
CA PRO A 194 13.49 2.35 -19.32
C PRO A 194 12.50 3.04 -18.40
N ASN A 195 11.72 4.00 -18.92
CA ASN A 195 10.72 4.71 -18.14
C ASN A 195 9.51 3.83 -17.83
N LYS A 196 9.00 3.10 -18.84
CA LYS A 196 7.89 2.16 -18.70
C LYS A 196 8.20 1.09 -17.64
N SER A 197 9.36 0.43 -17.77
CA SER A 197 9.78 -0.59 -16.80
C SER A 197 9.93 -0.04 -15.37
N LEU A 198 10.36 1.22 -15.22
CA LEU A 198 10.45 1.85 -13.91
C LEU A 198 9.06 2.11 -13.31
N ASP A 199 8.11 2.61 -14.11
CA ASP A 199 6.74 2.88 -13.67
C ASP A 199 6.05 1.58 -13.24
N GLU A 200 6.21 0.50 -14.01
CA GLU A 200 5.74 -0.84 -13.65
C GLU A 200 6.32 -1.30 -12.29
N MET A 201 7.63 -1.16 -12.10
CA MET A 201 8.30 -1.51 -10.84
C MET A 201 7.82 -0.65 -9.66
N ALA A 202 7.58 0.64 -9.86
CA ALA A 202 7.08 1.54 -8.85
C ALA A 202 5.66 1.15 -8.39
N TYR A 203 4.77 0.82 -9.31
CA TYR A 203 3.42 0.37 -8.99
C TYR A 203 3.41 -1.00 -8.31
N LEU A 204 4.24 -1.95 -8.74
CA LEU A 204 4.37 -3.25 -8.08
C LEU A 204 4.93 -3.11 -6.65
N ALA A 205 5.92 -2.24 -6.44
CA ALA A 205 6.45 -1.96 -5.11
C ALA A 205 5.37 -1.33 -4.20
N ALA A 206 4.57 -0.41 -4.73
CA ALA A 206 3.44 0.16 -4.03
C ALA A 206 2.36 -0.89 -3.71
N ALA A 207 2.05 -1.81 -4.64
CA ALA A 207 1.10 -2.90 -4.40
C ALA A 207 1.55 -3.79 -3.23
N VAL A 208 2.82 -4.16 -3.19
CA VAL A 208 3.39 -4.95 -2.08
C VAL A 208 3.35 -4.16 -0.77
N PHE A 209 3.64 -2.85 -0.79
CA PHE A 209 3.50 -1.99 0.38
C PHE A 209 2.06 -2.01 0.93
N PHE A 210 1.03 -1.85 0.08
CA PHE A 210 -0.38 -1.90 0.50
C PHE A 210 -0.77 -3.27 1.06
N LEU A 211 -0.26 -4.38 0.51
CA LEU A 211 -0.49 -5.71 1.10
C LEU A 211 0.05 -5.81 2.54
N TYR A 212 1.20 -5.20 2.83
CA TYR A 212 1.73 -5.16 4.18
C TYR A 212 0.99 -4.16 5.08
N GLU A 213 0.47 -3.06 4.55
CA GLU A 213 -0.39 -2.13 5.29
C GLU A 213 -1.68 -2.82 5.75
N ILE A 214 -2.31 -3.61 4.87
CA ILE A 214 -3.48 -4.43 5.20
C ILE A 214 -3.15 -5.45 6.30
N ARG A 215 -2.03 -6.16 6.17
CA ARG A 215 -1.60 -7.12 7.20
C ARG A 215 -1.38 -6.45 8.55
N LEU A 216 -0.83 -5.25 8.55
CA LEU A 216 -0.59 -4.49 9.76
C LEU A 216 -1.90 -4.00 10.38
N SER A 217 -2.88 -3.56 9.57
CA SER A 217 -4.22 -3.19 10.04
C SER A 217 -5.03 -4.37 10.61
N LEU A 218 -4.68 -5.60 10.24
CA LEU A 218 -5.24 -6.84 10.78
C LEU A 218 -4.47 -7.37 12.00
N GLY A 219 -3.56 -6.58 12.58
CA GLY A 219 -2.80 -6.93 13.79
C GLY A 219 -1.68 -7.96 13.58
N ARG A 220 -1.26 -8.23 12.33
CA ARG A 220 -0.19 -9.21 12.05
C ARG A 220 1.19 -8.55 12.06
N GLU A 221 2.07 -9.04 12.90
CA GLU A 221 3.39 -8.48 13.23
C GLU A 221 4.46 -8.59 12.14
N LYS A 222 4.34 -7.88 11.03
CA LYS A 222 5.45 -7.76 10.04
C LYS A 222 5.83 -6.31 9.75
N TRP A 223 5.81 -5.47 10.77
CA TRP A 223 6.07 -4.04 10.66
C TRP A 223 7.45 -3.68 10.10
N ARG A 224 8.49 -4.52 10.33
CA ARG A 224 9.83 -4.28 9.77
C ARG A 224 9.83 -4.35 8.25
N ALA A 225 9.14 -5.37 7.70
CA ALA A 225 8.97 -5.49 6.25
C ALA A 225 8.12 -4.35 5.69
N TYR A 226 7.07 -3.91 6.40
CA TYR A 226 6.26 -2.76 6.04
C TYR A 226 7.11 -1.48 5.91
N ILE A 227 7.98 -1.17 6.88
CA ILE A 227 8.86 0.00 6.83
C ILE A 227 9.87 -0.12 5.68
N ALA A 228 10.52 -1.27 5.53
CA ALA A 228 11.48 -1.50 4.44
C ALA A 228 10.84 -1.30 3.06
N LEU A 229 9.67 -1.92 2.85
CA LEU A 229 8.90 -1.78 1.62
C LEU A 229 8.39 -0.36 1.42
N GLY A 230 8.04 0.35 2.49
CA GLY A 230 7.65 1.74 2.43
C GLY A 230 8.79 2.64 1.91
N PHE A 231 10.02 2.45 2.40
CA PHE A 231 11.20 3.17 1.85
C PHE A 231 11.44 2.84 0.39
N ILE A 232 11.32 1.57 0.01
CA ILE A 232 11.52 1.12 -1.39
C ILE A 232 10.43 1.71 -2.29
N ALA A 233 9.17 1.58 -1.91
CA ALA A 233 8.04 2.12 -2.68
C ALA A 233 8.12 3.65 -2.80
N ALA A 234 8.39 4.37 -1.70
CA ALA A 234 8.54 5.81 -1.73
C ALA A 234 9.70 6.26 -2.65
N LEU A 235 10.85 5.56 -2.61
CA LEU A 235 11.99 5.87 -3.47
C LEU A 235 11.64 5.68 -4.96
N LEU A 236 11.04 4.54 -5.33
CA LEU A 236 10.69 4.23 -6.72
C LEU A 236 9.59 5.16 -7.25
N LEU A 237 8.54 5.43 -6.45
CA LEU A 237 7.47 6.35 -6.83
C LEU A 237 7.99 7.78 -7.04
N ALA A 238 8.88 8.26 -6.17
CA ALA A 238 9.49 9.58 -6.32
C ALA A 238 10.44 9.64 -7.52
N TYR A 239 11.23 8.58 -7.73
CA TYR A 239 12.18 8.45 -8.84
C TYR A 239 11.47 8.44 -10.19
N SER A 240 10.26 7.89 -10.27
CA SER A 240 9.41 7.95 -11.46
C SER A 240 8.74 9.31 -11.61
N SER A 241 7.99 9.77 -10.59
CA SER A 241 7.06 10.89 -10.71
C SER A 241 7.71 12.29 -10.69
N ILE A 242 8.68 12.54 -9.81
CA ILE A 242 9.22 13.90 -9.62
C ILE A 242 9.94 14.41 -10.89
N PRO A 243 10.84 13.64 -11.53
CA PRO A 243 11.47 14.07 -12.77
C PRO A 243 10.46 14.31 -13.90
N SER A 244 9.42 13.47 -13.98
CA SER A 244 8.35 13.59 -14.98
C SER A 244 7.52 14.87 -14.77
N LEU A 245 7.17 15.21 -13.52
CA LEU A 245 6.49 16.46 -13.19
C LEU A 245 7.35 17.69 -13.50
N ILE A 246 8.64 17.66 -13.15
CA ILE A 246 9.56 18.78 -13.42
C ILE A 246 9.65 19.03 -14.94
N LEU A 247 9.73 17.97 -15.73
CA LEU A 247 9.80 18.06 -17.17
C LEU A 247 8.49 18.63 -17.75
N TYR A 248 7.35 18.14 -17.29
CA TYR A 248 6.04 18.63 -17.72
C TYR A 248 5.87 20.14 -17.48
N PHE A 249 6.17 20.61 -16.26
CA PHE A 249 6.03 22.01 -15.92
C PHE A 249 7.03 22.95 -16.63
N LYS A 250 8.18 22.43 -17.05
CA LYS A 250 9.23 23.24 -17.67
C LYS A 250 9.16 23.24 -19.18
N GLU A 251 8.83 22.14 -19.82
CA GLU A 251 8.90 21.95 -21.27
C GLU A 251 7.56 21.58 -21.93
N ASP A 252 6.49 21.42 -21.11
CA ASP A 252 5.19 20.91 -21.57
C ASP A 252 5.29 19.58 -22.31
N ARG A 253 6.28 18.76 -21.90
CA ARG A 253 6.53 17.43 -22.46
C ARG A 253 6.28 16.36 -21.42
N MET A 254 5.71 15.26 -21.86
CA MET A 254 5.44 14.09 -21.03
C MET A 254 6.36 12.94 -21.40
N ILE A 255 6.78 12.20 -20.39
CA ILE A 255 7.55 10.96 -20.52
C ILE A 255 6.61 9.77 -20.39
N SER A 256 5.59 9.89 -19.52
CA SER A 256 4.53 8.91 -19.32
C SER A 256 3.32 9.21 -20.20
N ASN A 257 2.44 8.23 -20.33
CA ASN A 257 1.29 8.30 -21.23
C ASN A 257 0.29 9.41 -20.87
N SER A 258 0.22 9.81 -19.57
CA SER A 258 -0.69 10.88 -19.16
C SER A 258 -0.24 11.61 -17.89
N ILE A 259 -0.69 12.86 -17.75
CA ILE A 259 -0.49 13.64 -16.53
C ILE A 259 -1.19 13.01 -15.33
N TYR A 260 -2.32 12.33 -15.56
CA TYR A 260 -3.10 11.66 -14.51
C TYR A 260 -2.31 10.52 -13.87
N GLU A 261 -1.55 9.78 -14.67
CA GLU A 261 -0.63 8.75 -14.22
C GLU A 261 0.48 9.32 -13.34
N THR A 262 1.16 10.35 -13.84
CA THR A 262 2.24 11.02 -13.10
C THR A 262 1.73 11.64 -11.79
N ALA A 263 0.52 12.24 -11.81
CA ALA A 263 -0.13 12.80 -10.64
C ALA A 263 -0.47 11.70 -9.60
N LEU A 264 -0.97 10.54 -10.04
CA LEU A 264 -1.23 9.41 -9.14
C LEU A 264 0.06 8.89 -8.52
N THR A 265 1.11 8.68 -9.33
CA THR A 265 2.41 8.19 -8.84
C THR A 265 2.99 9.14 -7.79
N PHE A 266 2.88 10.44 -8.01
CA PHE A 266 3.31 11.46 -7.05
C PHE A 266 2.44 11.48 -5.80
N ALA A 267 1.11 11.35 -5.94
CA ALA A 267 0.21 11.27 -4.80
C ALA A 267 0.49 10.03 -3.93
N LEU A 268 0.76 8.89 -4.56
CA LEU A 268 1.17 7.66 -3.86
C LEU A 268 2.50 7.84 -3.14
N PHE A 269 3.48 8.54 -3.74
CA PHE A 269 4.74 8.88 -3.07
C PHE A 269 4.49 9.68 -1.79
N ILE A 270 3.66 10.74 -1.86
CA ILE A 270 3.32 11.56 -0.68
C ILE A 270 2.60 10.71 0.38
N PHE A 271 1.65 9.86 -0.03
CA PHE A 271 0.93 8.98 0.86
C PHE A 271 1.86 8.01 1.59
N VAL A 272 2.68 7.25 0.86
CA VAL A 272 3.62 6.28 1.45
C VAL A 272 4.60 6.97 2.40
N SER A 273 5.13 8.14 2.00
CA SER A 273 6.03 8.93 2.85
C SER A 273 5.35 9.41 4.12
N SER A 274 4.08 9.85 4.05
CA SER A 274 3.31 10.26 5.23
C SER A 274 3.06 9.09 6.19
N ARG A 275 2.78 7.89 5.64
CA ARG A 275 2.62 6.67 6.43
C ARG A 275 3.92 6.25 7.14
N LEU A 276 5.05 6.35 6.46
CA LEU A 276 6.36 6.11 7.08
C LEU A 276 6.63 7.09 8.24
N LEU A 277 6.35 8.38 8.03
CA LEU A 277 6.53 9.40 9.08
C LEU A 277 5.62 9.15 10.27
N LEU A 278 4.37 8.75 10.04
CA LEU A 278 3.45 8.35 11.10
C LEU A 278 3.99 7.14 11.85
N THR A 279 4.40 6.09 11.14
CA THR A 279 4.95 4.87 11.75
C THR A 279 6.15 5.18 12.64
N SER A 280 7.01 6.14 12.26
CA SER A 280 8.14 6.54 13.10
C SER A 280 7.72 7.11 14.46
N SER A 281 6.51 7.66 14.54
CA SER A 281 5.97 8.19 15.79
C SER A 281 5.42 7.12 16.73
N LEU A 282 5.16 5.93 16.19
CA LEU A 282 4.58 4.79 16.90
C LEU A 282 5.64 3.79 17.38
N ILE A 283 6.91 3.96 16.99
CA ILE A 283 8.01 3.13 17.49
C ILE A 283 8.34 3.55 18.92
N GLU A 284 8.27 2.60 19.84
CA GLU A 284 8.61 2.80 21.26
C GLU A 284 10.06 2.40 21.55
N ASP A 285 10.75 3.22 22.35
CA ASP A 285 12.11 2.92 22.85
C ASP A 285 12.09 1.83 23.93
N LYS A 286 10.97 1.70 24.65
CA LYS A 286 10.77 0.68 25.67
C LYS A 286 9.38 0.06 25.48
N PRO A 287 9.25 -1.27 25.56
CA PRO A 287 7.96 -1.91 25.51
C PRO A 287 7.10 -1.41 26.68
N SER A 288 5.91 -0.89 26.38
CA SER A 288 4.93 -0.52 27.41
C SER A 288 4.58 -1.74 28.26
N GLU A 289 4.11 -1.55 29.49
CA GLU A 289 3.67 -2.67 30.33
C GLU A 289 2.57 -3.50 29.65
N ILE A 290 1.70 -2.83 28.88
CA ILE A 290 0.64 -3.47 28.08
C ILE A 290 1.26 -4.35 26.96
N SER A 291 2.31 -3.88 26.26
CA SER A 291 3.02 -4.65 25.26
C SER A 291 3.69 -5.90 25.88
N LYS A 292 4.21 -5.77 27.10
CA LYS A 292 4.77 -6.92 27.83
C LYS A 292 3.70 -7.93 28.23
N MET A 293 2.51 -7.45 28.65
CA MET A 293 1.38 -8.33 28.98
C MET A 293 0.84 -9.06 27.74
N LEU A 294 0.77 -8.37 26.59
CA LEU A 294 0.37 -9.00 25.33
C LEU A 294 1.40 -10.01 24.82
N ASP A 295 2.70 -9.68 24.90
CA ASP A 295 3.78 -10.63 24.58
C ASP A 295 3.67 -11.87 25.46
N PHE A 296 3.47 -11.72 26.76
CA PHE A 296 3.30 -12.81 27.71
C PHE A 296 2.04 -13.65 27.42
N ALA A 297 0.91 -12.99 27.09
CA ALA A 297 -0.32 -13.68 26.72
C ALA A 297 -0.20 -14.44 25.38
N SER A 298 0.52 -13.88 24.41
CA SER A 298 0.77 -14.53 23.12
C SER A 298 1.72 -15.72 23.25
N GLU A 299 2.72 -15.61 24.12
CA GLU A 299 3.68 -16.68 24.40
C GLU A 299 3.00 -17.85 25.12
N LYS A 300 2.18 -17.56 26.13
CA LYS A 300 1.37 -18.56 26.84
C LYS A 300 0.40 -19.27 25.91
N ARG A 301 -0.27 -18.54 25.00
CA ARG A 301 -1.17 -19.14 24.02
C ARG A 301 -0.44 -20.03 23.00
N SER A 302 0.77 -19.65 22.60
CA SER A 302 1.59 -20.49 21.71
C SER A 302 2.12 -21.73 22.42
N GLU A 303 2.44 -21.67 23.71
CA GLU A 303 2.80 -22.83 24.53
C GLU A 303 1.61 -23.78 24.71
N GLU A 304 0.41 -23.26 24.97
CA GLU A 304 -0.82 -24.08 25.08
C GLU A 304 -1.15 -24.79 23.75
N ILE A 305 -0.99 -24.09 22.59
CA ILE A 305 -1.19 -24.71 21.27
C ILE A 305 -0.14 -25.81 21.00
N ASN A 306 1.12 -25.55 21.34
CA ASN A 306 2.19 -26.51 21.15
C ASN A 306 2.04 -27.71 22.11
N ALA A 307 1.58 -27.50 23.35
CA ALA A 307 1.28 -28.55 24.29
C ALA A 307 0.09 -29.43 23.85
N ALA A 308 -0.95 -28.79 23.26
CA ALA A 308 -2.09 -29.52 22.70
C ALA A 308 -1.71 -30.34 21.45
N GLN A 309 -0.75 -29.85 20.64
CA GLN A 309 -0.23 -30.57 19.47
C GLN A 309 0.77 -31.69 19.83
N SER A 310 1.41 -31.60 20.99
CA SER A 310 2.37 -32.61 21.47
C SER A 310 1.77 -33.67 22.40
N ALA A 311 0.48 -33.59 22.69
CA ALA A 311 -0.20 -34.65 23.40
C ALA A 311 -0.26 -35.92 22.51
N PRO A 312 0.23 -37.08 22.97
CA PRO A 312 0.26 -38.28 22.15
C PRO A 312 -1.17 -38.72 21.86
N GLU A 313 -1.47 -38.85 20.59
CA GLU A 313 -2.70 -39.43 20.03
C GLU A 313 -2.67 -40.97 20.29
N SER A 314 -2.96 -41.36 21.53
CA SER A 314 -3.12 -42.74 21.90
C SER A 314 -4.34 -42.91 22.80
N VAL A 315 -5.50 -42.84 22.17
CA VAL A 315 -6.69 -43.53 22.68
C VAL A 315 -7.16 -44.46 21.57
N GLU A 316 -6.68 -45.72 21.64
CA GLU A 316 -7.32 -46.85 20.97
C GLU A 316 -8.76 -46.90 21.46
N ILE A 317 -9.69 -46.60 20.59
CA ILE A 317 -11.10 -46.89 20.80
C ILE A 317 -11.28 -48.39 20.57
N SER A 318 -11.18 -49.18 21.67
CA SER A 318 -11.74 -50.53 21.69
C SER A 318 -13.27 -50.38 21.69
N GLY A 319 -13.87 -50.81 20.59
CA GLY A 319 -15.32 -50.88 20.49
C GLY A 319 -15.89 -51.91 21.47
N GLU A 320 -16.85 -51.45 22.25
CA GLU A 320 -18.01 -52.26 22.65
C GLU A 320 -19.02 -51.41 23.41
N ALA A 321 -20.31 -51.67 23.11
CA ALA A 321 -21.51 -51.27 23.84
C ALA A 321 -22.11 -49.86 23.52
N ILE A 322 -22.87 -49.85 22.45
CA ILE A 322 -24.02 -48.96 22.28
C ILE A 322 -25.15 -49.50 23.16
N SER A 323 -25.57 -48.77 24.21
CA SER A 323 -26.95 -48.75 24.68
C SER A 323 -27.15 -47.60 25.68
N GLU A 324 -28.19 -46.80 25.37
CA GLU A 324 -28.90 -45.89 26.24
C GLU A 324 -28.24 -44.57 26.65
N LEU A 325 -28.52 -43.55 25.85
CA LEU A 325 -28.43 -42.13 26.28
C LEU A 325 -29.88 -41.64 26.51
N PRO A 326 -30.15 -40.95 27.63
CA PRO A 326 -31.29 -40.10 27.77
C PRO A 326 -30.99 -38.70 27.16
N ASP A 327 -31.88 -38.22 26.34
CA ASP A 327 -31.96 -36.84 25.86
C ASP A 327 -31.99 -35.87 27.02
N THR A 328 -30.93 -35.06 27.18
CA THR A 328 -31.01 -33.72 27.76
C THR A 328 -30.04 -32.84 26.98
N ALA A 329 -30.63 -32.12 26.02
CA ALA A 329 -30.02 -30.99 25.36
C ALA A 329 -29.80 -29.88 26.40
N ASP A 330 -28.56 -29.51 26.66
CA ASP A 330 -28.23 -28.20 27.21
C ASP A 330 -27.20 -27.57 26.26
N ASP A 331 -27.75 -26.70 25.42
CA ASP A 331 -27.02 -25.80 24.54
C ASP A 331 -26.25 -24.77 25.39
N ASN A 332 -24.97 -25.02 25.60
CA ASN A 332 -24.02 -23.97 25.99
C ASN A 332 -22.99 -23.79 24.86
N GLN A 333 -23.46 -23.35 23.69
CA GLN A 333 -22.60 -22.68 22.73
C GLN A 333 -22.40 -21.23 23.20
N ILE A 334 -21.26 -20.96 23.86
CA ILE A 334 -20.79 -19.61 24.10
C ILE A 334 -20.43 -19.05 22.74
N SER A 335 -21.28 -18.15 22.22
CA SER A 335 -21.05 -17.42 20.99
C SER A 335 -19.81 -16.55 21.14
N ILE A 336 -19.00 -16.49 20.08
CA ILE A 336 -17.83 -15.59 20.01
C ILE A 336 -18.26 -14.12 20.20
N ASP A 337 -19.52 -13.79 19.90
CA ASP A 337 -20.11 -12.47 20.05
C ASP A 337 -20.26 -12.06 21.53
N ASP A 338 -20.54 -13.01 22.46
CA ASP A 338 -20.65 -12.73 23.90
C ASP A 338 -19.30 -12.37 24.56
N VAL A 339 -18.18 -12.83 23.97
CA VAL A 339 -16.84 -12.51 24.47
C VAL A 339 -16.41 -11.10 24.00
N THR A 340 -16.86 -10.67 22.83
CA THR A 340 -16.59 -9.31 22.30
C THR A 340 -17.36 -8.25 23.09
N GLU A 341 -18.61 -8.51 23.43
CA GLU A 341 -19.45 -7.56 24.20
C GLU A 341 -18.94 -7.38 25.64
N SER A 342 -18.36 -8.42 26.25
CA SER A 342 -17.77 -8.33 27.59
C SER A 342 -16.44 -7.56 27.63
N VAL A 343 -15.68 -7.55 26.53
CA VAL A 343 -14.42 -6.79 26.42
C VAL A 343 -14.71 -5.31 26.16
N ASP A 344 -15.72 -5.01 25.34
CA ASP A 344 -16.10 -3.62 25.07
C ASP A 344 -16.71 -2.94 26.32
N SER A 345 -17.48 -3.67 27.15
CA SER A 345 -18.00 -3.13 28.42
C SER A 345 -16.93 -2.83 29.45
N LEU A 346 -15.83 -3.57 29.45
CA LEU A 346 -14.68 -3.35 30.35
C LEU A 346 -13.80 -2.16 29.91
N LEU A 347 -13.85 -1.78 28.63
CA LEU A 347 -13.12 -0.63 28.10
C LEU A 347 -13.89 0.69 28.31
N ASP A 348 -15.22 0.65 28.33
CA ASP A 348 -16.05 1.84 28.52
C ASP A 348 -16.08 2.33 29.98
N ASP A 349 -16.03 1.42 30.96
CA ASP A 349 -16.04 1.77 32.39
C ASP A 349 -14.69 2.35 32.91
N GLY A 350 -13.61 2.26 32.14
CA GLY A 350 -12.26 2.68 32.55
C GLY A 350 -11.82 4.07 32.12
N LEU A 351 -12.54 4.77 31.23
CA LEU A 351 -12.01 5.96 30.55
C LEU A 351 -12.80 7.27 30.75
N TYR A 352 -13.91 7.26 31.48
CA TYR A 352 -14.68 8.49 31.81
C TYR A 352 -14.93 8.65 33.29
N GLY A 353 -13.85 8.83 34.04
CA GLY A 353 -13.87 9.31 35.42
C GLY A 353 -13.23 10.70 35.51
N GLU A 354 -14.04 11.68 35.87
CA GLU A 354 -13.66 13.00 36.34
C GLU A 354 -13.17 14.05 35.35
N SER A 355 -14.12 14.85 34.84
CA SER A 355 -13.88 16.28 34.65
C SER A 355 -14.88 17.08 35.49
N ALA A 356 -14.36 17.65 36.57
CA ALA A 356 -15.04 18.52 37.48
C ALA A 356 -15.60 19.75 36.76
N THR A 357 -16.89 19.95 36.95
CA THR A 357 -17.60 21.21 36.69
C THR A 357 -17.12 22.29 37.64
N GLY A 358 -16.31 23.21 37.13
CA GLY A 358 -16.02 24.48 37.81
C GLY A 358 -17.03 25.54 37.36
N ASN A 359 -18.03 25.79 38.17
CA ASN A 359 -18.84 27.02 38.14
C ASN A 359 -17.92 28.24 38.24
N MET A 360 -18.02 29.15 37.31
CA MET A 360 -17.63 30.55 37.52
C MET A 360 -18.81 31.45 37.17
N SER A 361 -19.33 32.07 38.25
CA SER A 361 -20.35 33.10 38.30
C SER A 361 -19.98 34.32 37.46
N GLU A 362 -21.00 34.90 36.84
CA GLU A 362 -21.10 36.31 36.44
C GLU A 362 -20.76 37.23 37.63
N ASP A 363 -19.94 38.26 37.35
CA ASP A 363 -20.19 39.66 37.82
C ASP A 363 -19.10 40.59 37.26
N ALA A 364 -19.61 41.75 36.71
CA ALA A 364 -19.00 43.00 36.32
C ALA A 364 -18.56 43.18 34.85
#